data_f3c401cb3c2575d8673a7744f5499147
#
_entry.id   f3c401cb3c2575d8673a7744f5499147
#
_cell.length_a   1.000
_cell.length_b   1.000
_cell.length_c   1.000
_cell.angle_alpha   90.00
_cell.angle_beta   90.00
_cell.angle_gamma   90.00
#
_symmetry.space_group_name_H-M   'P 1'
#
loop_
_entity.id
_entity.type
_entity.pdbx_description
1 polymer ?
#
loop_
_entity_poly.entity_id
_entity_poly.type
_entity_poly.pdbx_seq_one_letter_code
_entity_poly.pdbx_strand_id
1 'polypeptide(L)'
;NSLASNLGGFIMIFYIIYLGYGVVFYGILSAVGGFTFVFLLIPSSILTYVKGSKRTVLIGSIFQTISYTIIFLYPSKTTFLASSIIGSAGSSMNSAALSPLISKSESLTNRTKAFSLNYFLNSIGAFIGTAFSGSIVDVFKNYLGYYRSYKLIYFISMAVFLSSSYIIYKVKTDLKPLPPKIDLKNENFRTIYKLAIPAGLIGAGAGFLIPYFPLQFKYRFNLSITVISVIFSITNLFMAFLALYMPEIERKRGSLRSIIGSWLTATSFMVLMPIVGFLGNGILAVSLFSAFYLIRTVTMNAISPVQSSFELSLLNDEYKSIGSSIETLTWNAMNSLTVIFGALLIKESLNAPFFICAAFYYASAIVYYKFFSNVSKKE
;
A
#
# COMPACT_ATOMS: atom_id res chain seq x y z
N ASN A 1 11.21 8.19 2.03
CA ASN A 1 10.37 7.90 0.85
C ASN A 1 8.87 7.89 1.20
N SER A 2 8.43 7.20 2.26
CA SER A 2 7.01 7.09 2.65
C SER A 2 6.31 8.45 2.82
N LEU A 3 6.95 9.43 3.47
CA LEU A 3 6.42 10.77 3.61
C LEU A 3 6.10 11.41 2.26
N ALA A 4 7.06 11.42 1.33
CA ALA A 4 6.91 12.04 0.02
C ALA A 4 5.84 11.34 -0.83
N SER A 5 5.83 9.99 -0.81
CA SER A 5 4.84 9.19 -1.53
C SER A 5 3.41 9.45 -1.04
N ASN A 6 3.21 9.56 0.27
CA ASN A 6 1.89 9.82 0.83
C ASN A 6 1.46 11.29 0.68
N LEU A 7 2.41 12.23 0.72
CA LEU A 7 2.11 13.64 0.47
C LEU A 7 1.51 13.84 -0.93
N GLY A 8 2.17 13.38 -1.98
CA GLY A 8 1.71 13.54 -3.35
C GLY A 8 0.68 12.50 -3.80
N GLY A 9 0.79 11.25 -3.30
CA GLY A 9 -0.11 10.15 -3.66
C GLY A 9 -1.54 10.35 -3.16
N PHE A 10 -1.72 10.82 -1.91
CA PHE A 10 -3.06 11.07 -1.35
C PHE A 10 -3.82 12.12 -2.15
N ILE A 11 -3.15 13.20 -2.56
CA ILE A 11 -3.79 14.32 -3.25
C ILE A 11 -4.08 14.02 -4.72
N MET A 12 -3.43 13.00 -5.31
CA MET A 12 -3.49 12.73 -6.75
C MET A 12 -4.92 12.57 -7.27
N ILE A 13 -5.77 11.82 -6.56
CA ILE A 13 -7.16 11.58 -6.98
C ILE A 13 -7.98 12.88 -7.01
N PHE A 14 -7.79 13.76 -6.03
CA PHE A 14 -8.46 15.05 -5.96
C PHE A 14 -7.97 16.00 -7.06
N TYR A 15 -6.67 15.99 -7.36
CA TYR A 15 -6.09 16.81 -8.41
C TYR A 15 -6.57 16.38 -9.80
N ILE A 16 -6.64 15.08 -10.07
CA ILE A 16 -7.16 14.53 -11.32
C ILE A 16 -8.62 14.93 -11.53
N ILE A 17 -9.46 14.87 -10.47
CA ILE A 17 -10.85 15.29 -10.53
C ILE A 17 -10.96 16.80 -10.72
N TYR A 18 -10.15 17.60 -10.02
CA TYR A 18 -10.12 19.05 -10.19
C TYR A 18 -9.78 19.46 -11.63
N LEU A 19 -8.87 18.74 -12.31
CA LEU A 19 -8.51 18.97 -13.71
C LEU A 19 -9.60 18.46 -14.70
N GLY A 20 -10.70 17.89 -14.22
CA GLY A 20 -11.78 17.39 -15.06
C GLY A 20 -11.50 16.04 -15.74
N TYR A 21 -10.45 15.32 -15.36
CA TYR A 21 -10.10 14.05 -16.01
C TYR A 21 -10.95 12.87 -15.51
N GLY A 22 -11.59 13.00 -14.36
CA GLY A 22 -12.55 12.06 -13.80
C GLY A 22 -11.94 10.83 -13.14
N VAL A 23 -12.79 10.08 -12.43
CA VAL A 23 -12.40 8.91 -11.61
C VAL A 23 -11.88 7.76 -12.46
N VAL A 24 -12.46 7.56 -13.66
CA VAL A 24 -12.02 6.45 -14.56
C VAL A 24 -10.57 6.65 -15.02
N PHE A 25 -10.19 7.90 -15.31
CA PHE A 25 -8.80 8.19 -15.65
C PHE A 25 -7.85 7.87 -14.47
N TYR A 26 -8.26 8.17 -13.24
CA TYR A 26 -7.49 7.77 -12.06
C TYR A 26 -7.37 6.24 -11.93
N GLY A 27 -8.45 5.50 -12.23
CA GLY A 27 -8.42 4.04 -12.28
C GLY A 27 -7.45 3.50 -13.34
N ILE A 28 -7.47 4.07 -14.55
CA ILE A 28 -6.51 3.72 -15.62
C ILE A 28 -5.09 4.03 -15.19
N LEU A 29 -4.86 5.20 -14.60
CA LEU A 29 -3.54 5.61 -14.11
C LEU A 29 -2.99 4.63 -13.05
N SER A 30 -3.85 4.23 -12.12
CA SER A 30 -3.50 3.25 -11.07
C SER A 30 -3.22 1.87 -11.66
N ALA A 31 -3.99 1.42 -12.64
CA ALA A 31 -3.76 0.16 -13.35
C ALA A 31 -2.43 0.16 -14.11
N VAL A 32 -2.16 1.22 -14.88
CA VAL A 32 -0.90 1.37 -15.63
C VAL A 32 0.29 1.34 -14.68
N GLY A 33 0.21 2.08 -13.58
CA GLY A 33 1.25 2.06 -12.55
C GLY A 33 1.44 0.68 -11.93
N GLY A 34 0.35 0.02 -11.55
CA GLY A 34 0.41 -1.30 -10.95
C GLY A 34 0.96 -2.38 -11.90
N PHE A 35 0.55 -2.39 -13.16
CA PHE A 35 1.14 -3.30 -14.17
C PHE A 35 2.63 -2.99 -14.39
N THR A 36 3.00 -1.70 -14.47
CA THR A 36 4.42 -1.32 -14.58
C THR A 36 5.23 -1.84 -13.41
N PHE A 37 4.70 -1.73 -12.18
CA PHE A 37 5.32 -2.29 -10.98
C PHE A 37 5.52 -3.80 -11.12
N VAL A 38 4.48 -4.53 -11.53
CA VAL A 38 4.50 -6.00 -11.71
C VAL A 38 5.56 -6.41 -12.73
N PHE A 39 5.57 -5.80 -13.92
CA PHE A 39 6.53 -6.13 -14.97
C PHE A 39 7.99 -5.78 -14.60
N LEU A 40 8.18 -4.73 -13.84
CA LEU A 40 9.52 -4.26 -13.48
C LEU A 40 10.05 -4.83 -12.15
N LEU A 41 9.25 -5.54 -11.34
CA LEU A 41 9.73 -6.08 -10.06
C LEU A 41 10.82 -7.13 -10.24
N ILE A 42 10.69 -8.03 -11.23
CA ILE A 42 11.70 -9.05 -11.52
C ILE A 42 12.99 -8.40 -12.06
N PRO A 43 12.97 -7.54 -13.11
CA PRO A 43 14.15 -6.79 -13.53
C PRO A 43 14.81 -5.98 -12.40
N SER A 44 14.01 -5.37 -11.51
CA SER A 44 14.52 -4.62 -10.35
C SER A 44 15.23 -5.52 -9.34
N SER A 45 14.73 -6.75 -9.15
CA SER A 45 15.38 -7.75 -8.29
C SER A 45 16.73 -8.19 -8.88
N ILE A 46 16.79 -8.41 -10.19
CA ILE A 46 18.06 -8.72 -10.90
C ILE A 46 19.04 -7.55 -10.77
N LEU A 47 18.56 -6.32 -10.95
CA LEU A 47 19.38 -5.11 -10.77
C LEU A 47 19.95 -5.01 -9.36
N THR A 48 19.14 -5.34 -8.34
CA THR A 48 19.54 -5.37 -6.93
C THR A 48 20.64 -6.39 -6.69
N TYR A 49 20.53 -7.57 -7.32
CA TYR A 49 21.55 -8.60 -7.26
C TYR A 49 22.88 -8.15 -7.90
N VAL A 50 22.81 -7.54 -9.10
CA VAL A 50 24.00 -7.15 -9.86
C VAL A 50 24.69 -5.90 -9.27
N LYS A 51 23.90 -4.85 -9.02
CA LYS A 51 24.42 -3.53 -8.61
C LYS A 51 24.41 -3.26 -7.12
N GLY A 52 23.77 -4.12 -6.32
CA GLY A 52 23.61 -3.95 -4.87
C GLY A 52 22.33 -3.18 -4.50
N SER A 53 21.89 -3.40 -3.26
CA SER A 53 20.64 -2.83 -2.76
C SER A 53 20.68 -1.31 -2.67
N LYS A 54 21.78 -0.72 -2.19
CA LYS A 54 21.94 0.74 -2.08
C LYS A 54 21.75 1.44 -3.42
N ARG A 55 22.46 0.96 -4.45
CA ARG A 55 22.40 1.57 -5.80
C ARG A 55 21.00 1.46 -6.40
N THR A 56 20.36 0.31 -6.21
CA THR A 56 19.00 0.08 -6.71
C THR A 56 17.99 1.02 -6.03
N VAL A 57 18.04 1.20 -4.70
CA VAL A 57 17.19 2.15 -3.98
C VAL A 57 17.47 3.59 -4.42
N LEU A 58 18.73 3.95 -4.65
CA LEU A 58 19.09 5.30 -5.13
C LEU A 58 18.48 5.58 -6.51
N ILE A 59 18.63 4.66 -7.46
CA ILE A 59 18.03 4.77 -8.81
C ILE A 59 16.50 4.87 -8.67
N GLY A 60 15.88 4.01 -7.85
CA GLY A 60 14.43 4.04 -7.60
C GLY A 60 13.95 5.37 -7.04
N SER A 61 14.71 5.98 -6.11
CA SER A 61 14.37 7.29 -5.54
C SER A 61 14.52 8.42 -6.57
N ILE A 62 15.49 8.34 -7.48
CA ILE A 62 15.65 9.29 -8.59
C ILE A 62 14.44 9.18 -9.55
N PHE A 63 14.02 7.95 -9.90
CA PHE A 63 12.83 7.75 -10.74
C PHE A 63 11.57 8.34 -10.09
N GLN A 64 11.41 8.17 -8.78
CA GLN A 64 10.31 8.80 -8.05
C GLN A 64 10.41 10.32 -8.08
N THR A 65 11.60 10.90 -7.90
CA THR A 65 11.81 12.35 -8.03
C THR A 65 11.38 12.85 -9.40
N ILE A 66 11.83 12.19 -10.48
CA ILE A 66 11.46 12.54 -11.86
C ILE A 66 9.94 12.46 -12.05
N SER A 67 9.30 11.43 -11.54
CA SER A 67 7.84 11.24 -11.60
C SER A 67 7.08 12.44 -11.03
N TYR A 68 7.44 12.91 -9.84
CA TYR A 68 6.79 14.08 -9.22
C TYR A 68 7.17 15.39 -9.90
N THR A 69 8.40 15.51 -10.42
CA THR A 69 8.85 16.68 -11.18
C THR A 69 8.02 16.87 -12.46
N ILE A 70 7.73 15.81 -13.18
CA ILE A 70 6.93 15.87 -14.43
C ILE A 70 5.51 16.42 -14.13
N ILE A 71 4.86 15.92 -13.07
CA ILE A 71 3.53 16.43 -12.69
C ILE A 71 3.60 17.89 -12.22
N PHE A 72 4.65 18.26 -11.46
CA PHE A 72 4.85 19.63 -11.03
C PHE A 72 5.01 20.60 -12.22
N LEU A 73 5.77 20.22 -13.22
CA LEU A 73 6.05 21.08 -14.36
C LEU A 73 4.80 21.25 -15.24
N TYR A 74 4.19 20.17 -15.69
CA TYR A 74 3.09 20.22 -16.63
C TYR A 74 2.04 19.12 -16.37
N PRO A 75 1.00 19.37 -15.56
CA PRO A 75 -0.03 18.40 -15.24
C PRO A 75 -1.03 18.20 -16.39
N SER A 76 -0.79 17.19 -17.21
CA SER A 76 -1.66 16.75 -18.32
C SER A 76 -1.94 15.25 -18.20
N LYS A 77 -2.91 14.72 -18.94
CA LYS A 77 -3.19 13.27 -18.97
C LYS A 77 -1.94 12.46 -19.33
N THR A 78 -1.18 12.91 -20.33
CA THR A 78 0.05 12.23 -20.77
C THR A 78 1.14 12.25 -19.70
N THR A 79 1.34 13.39 -19.03
CA THR A 79 2.33 13.50 -17.97
C THR A 79 1.96 12.72 -16.73
N PHE A 80 0.67 12.60 -16.37
CA PHE A 80 0.22 11.71 -15.31
C PHE A 80 0.49 10.23 -15.65
N LEU A 81 0.25 9.80 -16.89
CA LEU A 81 0.57 8.44 -17.33
C LEU A 81 2.07 8.19 -17.32
N ALA A 82 2.88 9.08 -17.88
CA ALA A 82 4.34 8.99 -17.83
C ALA A 82 4.87 8.94 -16.39
N SER A 83 4.35 9.81 -15.54
CA SER A 83 4.67 9.84 -14.11
C SER A 83 4.30 8.52 -13.41
N SER A 84 3.13 7.94 -13.71
CA SER A 84 2.72 6.66 -13.14
C SER A 84 3.68 5.53 -13.55
N ILE A 85 4.11 5.48 -14.81
CA ILE A 85 5.08 4.49 -15.29
C ILE A 85 6.42 4.69 -14.59
N ILE A 86 6.99 5.90 -14.62
CA ILE A 86 8.30 6.21 -14.06
C ILE A 86 8.30 6.01 -12.54
N GLY A 87 7.27 6.51 -11.84
CA GLY A 87 7.13 6.36 -10.39
C GLY A 87 6.98 4.91 -9.95
N SER A 88 6.22 4.10 -10.70
CA SER A 88 6.05 2.67 -10.41
C SER A 88 7.33 1.88 -10.69
N ALA A 89 8.10 2.26 -11.70
CA ALA A 89 9.45 1.71 -11.91
C ALA A 89 10.37 2.00 -10.70
N GLY A 90 10.34 3.22 -10.18
CA GLY A 90 11.07 3.57 -8.96
C GLY A 90 10.59 2.81 -7.73
N SER A 91 9.26 2.61 -7.60
CA SER A 91 8.68 1.84 -6.49
C SER A 91 9.07 0.36 -6.55
N SER A 92 9.10 -0.26 -7.73
CA SER A 92 9.53 -1.65 -7.90
C SER A 92 10.99 -1.86 -7.50
N MET A 93 11.88 -0.91 -7.84
CA MET A 93 13.28 -0.92 -7.44
C MET A 93 13.44 -0.82 -5.92
N ASN A 94 12.70 0.10 -5.28
CA ASN A 94 12.71 0.27 -3.84
C ASN A 94 12.20 -0.99 -3.12
N SER A 95 11.12 -1.59 -3.61
CA SER A 95 10.53 -2.82 -3.06
C SER A 95 11.48 -4.01 -3.17
N ALA A 96 12.10 -4.21 -4.32
CA ALA A 96 13.05 -5.29 -4.57
C ALA A 96 14.31 -5.20 -3.71
N ALA A 97 14.77 -3.99 -3.40
CA ALA A 97 16.00 -3.78 -2.64
C ALA A 97 15.82 -3.76 -1.12
N LEU A 98 14.63 -3.45 -0.61
CA LEU A 98 14.38 -3.23 0.81
C LEU A 98 14.32 -4.55 1.61
N SER A 99 13.59 -5.54 1.09
CA SER A 99 13.41 -6.84 1.78
C SER A 99 14.73 -7.56 2.07
N PRO A 100 15.70 -7.66 1.12
CA PRO A 100 17.00 -8.22 1.40
C PRO A 100 17.81 -7.43 2.43
N LEU A 101 17.67 -6.09 2.45
CA LEU A 101 18.36 -5.25 3.43
C LEU A 101 17.90 -5.54 4.86
N ILE A 102 16.58 -5.65 5.08
CA ILE A 102 15.99 -5.94 6.39
C ILE A 102 16.35 -7.37 6.83
N SER A 103 16.23 -8.34 5.92
CA SER A 103 16.40 -9.76 6.26
C SER A 103 17.84 -10.16 6.59
N LYS A 104 18.85 -9.46 6.06
CA LYS A 104 20.27 -9.74 6.30
C LYS A 104 20.84 -9.02 7.53
N SER A 105 20.24 -7.92 7.95
CA SER A 105 20.75 -7.11 9.05
C SER A 105 20.40 -7.66 10.44
N GLU A 106 19.51 -8.66 10.53
CA GLU A 106 18.99 -9.13 11.80
C GLU A 106 19.10 -10.65 12.00
N SER A 107 19.33 -11.07 13.25
CA SER A 107 19.19 -12.47 13.66
C SER A 107 17.77 -12.96 13.47
N LEU A 108 17.57 -14.27 13.29
CA LEU A 108 16.25 -14.89 13.06
C LEU A 108 15.21 -14.50 14.13
N THR A 109 15.64 -14.35 15.39
CA THR A 109 14.80 -13.98 16.54
C THR A 109 14.33 -12.52 16.52
N ASN A 110 14.98 -11.62 15.78
CA ASN A 110 14.67 -10.20 15.72
C ASN A 110 13.99 -9.78 14.42
N ARG A 111 13.76 -10.71 13.48
CA ARG A 111 13.21 -10.38 12.14
C ARG A 111 11.83 -9.73 12.22
N THR A 112 10.90 -10.29 13.00
CA THR A 112 9.55 -9.71 13.17
C THR A 112 9.63 -8.30 13.76
N LYS A 113 10.52 -8.07 14.72
CA LYS A 113 10.75 -6.73 15.31
C LYS A 113 11.29 -5.75 14.26
N ALA A 114 12.23 -6.18 13.40
CA ALA A 114 12.78 -5.35 12.34
C ALA A 114 11.72 -4.96 11.30
N PHE A 115 10.87 -5.90 10.88
CA PHE A 115 9.74 -5.61 10.00
C PHE A 115 8.72 -4.68 10.68
N SER A 116 8.39 -4.89 11.96
CA SER A 116 7.49 -4.02 12.71
C SER A 116 8.04 -2.60 12.83
N LEU A 117 9.35 -2.44 13.10
CA LEU A 117 9.99 -1.12 13.17
C LEU A 117 9.98 -0.43 11.80
N ASN A 118 10.28 -1.16 10.72
CA ASN A 118 10.20 -0.61 9.37
C ASN A 118 8.77 -0.19 9.03
N TYR A 119 7.77 -1.01 9.38
CA TYR A 119 6.36 -0.67 9.19
C TYR A 119 5.96 0.55 10.00
N PHE A 120 6.38 0.64 11.27
CA PHE A 120 6.16 1.80 12.14
C PHE A 120 6.72 3.09 11.51
N LEU A 121 7.99 3.09 11.09
CA LEU A 121 8.63 4.25 10.48
C LEU A 121 7.96 4.67 9.17
N ASN A 122 7.54 3.69 8.35
CA ASN A 122 6.79 3.97 7.12
C ASN A 122 5.41 4.57 7.43
N SER A 123 4.71 4.07 8.44
CA SER A 123 3.40 4.57 8.85
C SER A 123 3.47 5.96 9.48
N ILE A 124 4.54 6.29 10.23
CA ILE A 124 4.79 7.66 10.71
C ILE A 124 5.05 8.60 9.53
N GLY A 125 5.85 8.17 8.56
CA GLY A 125 6.05 8.93 7.32
C GLY A 125 4.74 9.15 6.55
N ALA A 126 3.88 8.14 6.49
CA ALA A 126 2.56 8.24 5.88
C ALA A 126 1.63 9.19 6.67
N PHE A 127 1.62 9.10 8.02
CA PHE A 127 0.89 10.02 8.89
C PHE A 127 1.22 11.48 8.56
N ILE A 128 2.52 11.83 8.61
CA ILE A 128 2.98 13.20 8.34
C ILE A 128 2.63 13.61 6.91
N GLY A 129 2.98 12.78 5.92
CA GLY A 129 2.74 13.08 4.51
C GLY A 129 1.25 13.31 4.20
N THR A 130 0.38 12.44 4.69
CA THR A 130 -1.06 12.55 4.47
C THR A 130 -1.65 13.76 5.21
N ALA A 131 -1.25 14.03 6.47
CA ALA A 131 -1.74 15.17 7.25
C ALA A 131 -1.44 16.50 6.55
N PHE A 132 -0.22 16.68 6.05
CA PHE A 132 0.16 17.90 5.35
C PHE A 132 -0.44 18.00 3.95
N SER A 133 -0.73 16.89 3.29
CA SER A 133 -1.25 16.86 1.92
C SER A 133 -2.55 17.66 1.76
N GLY A 134 -3.58 17.37 2.56
CA GLY A 134 -4.85 18.09 2.50
C GLY A 134 -4.76 19.50 3.10
N SER A 135 -4.05 19.65 4.21
CA SER A 135 -3.91 20.93 4.92
C SER A 135 -3.25 22.01 4.03
N ILE A 136 -2.20 21.65 3.30
CA ILE A 136 -1.51 22.59 2.39
C ILE A 136 -2.48 23.08 1.31
N VAL A 137 -3.29 22.22 0.70
CA VAL A 137 -4.24 22.63 -0.34
C VAL A 137 -5.25 23.62 0.22
N ASP A 138 -5.90 23.30 1.34
CA ASP A 138 -6.94 24.14 1.89
C ASP A 138 -6.42 25.46 2.46
N VAL A 139 -5.22 25.51 3.03
CA VAL A 139 -4.58 26.74 3.51
C VAL A 139 -4.21 27.66 2.35
N PHE A 140 -3.55 27.11 1.34
CA PHE A 140 -3.00 27.92 0.25
C PHE A 140 -3.97 28.20 -0.89
N LYS A 141 -5.14 27.51 -0.98
CA LYS A 141 -6.11 27.74 -2.06
C LYS A 141 -6.61 29.19 -2.15
N ASN A 142 -6.74 29.87 -1.01
CA ASN A 142 -7.21 31.27 -0.97
C ASN A 142 -6.14 32.27 -1.44
N TYR A 143 -4.85 31.92 -1.34
CA TYR A 143 -3.73 32.78 -1.75
C TYR A 143 -3.21 32.44 -3.14
N LEU A 144 -3.11 31.16 -3.48
CA LEU A 144 -2.49 30.68 -4.73
C LEU A 144 -3.51 30.12 -5.72
N GLY A 145 -4.77 29.88 -5.29
CA GLY A 145 -5.75 29.12 -6.03
C GLY A 145 -5.48 27.60 -5.94
N TYR A 146 -6.51 26.79 -6.21
CA TYR A 146 -6.41 25.32 -6.13
C TYR A 146 -5.30 24.73 -7.02
N TYR A 147 -5.18 25.19 -8.26
CA TYR A 147 -4.19 24.69 -9.21
C TYR A 147 -2.75 24.76 -8.70
N ARG A 148 -2.36 25.95 -8.21
CA ARG A 148 -1.00 26.17 -7.69
C ARG A 148 -0.79 25.47 -6.35
N SER A 149 -1.83 25.35 -5.53
CA SER A 149 -1.76 24.62 -4.24
C SER A 149 -1.49 23.13 -4.46
N TYR A 150 -2.13 22.49 -5.45
CA TYR A 150 -1.80 21.13 -5.84
C TYR A 150 -0.36 21.00 -6.35
N LYS A 151 0.10 21.92 -7.20
CA LYS A 151 1.49 21.93 -7.69
C LYS A 151 2.50 22.08 -6.56
N LEU A 152 2.20 22.89 -5.54
CA LEU A 152 3.07 23.08 -4.37
C LEU A 152 3.33 21.74 -3.65
N ILE A 153 2.32 20.89 -3.52
CA ILE A 153 2.49 19.57 -2.91
C ILE A 153 3.45 18.69 -3.72
N TYR A 154 3.32 18.69 -5.06
CA TYR A 154 4.25 17.93 -5.91
C TYR A 154 5.68 18.47 -5.84
N PHE A 155 5.85 19.80 -5.71
CA PHE A 155 7.16 20.42 -5.47
C PHE A 155 7.77 19.96 -4.14
N ILE A 156 6.99 20.00 -3.05
CA ILE A 156 7.46 19.54 -1.73
C ILE A 156 7.79 18.05 -1.77
N SER A 157 6.95 17.22 -2.40
CA SER A 157 7.20 15.78 -2.54
C SER A 157 8.50 15.51 -3.32
N MET A 158 8.74 16.24 -4.41
CA MET A 158 9.98 16.20 -5.18
C MET A 158 11.20 16.54 -4.31
N ALA A 159 11.13 17.64 -3.54
CA ALA A 159 12.21 18.07 -2.66
C ALA A 159 12.52 17.03 -1.57
N VAL A 160 11.49 16.39 -0.99
CA VAL A 160 11.66 15.33 0.00
C VAL A 160 12.28 14.07 -0.63
N PHE A 161 11.90 13.68 -1.86
CA PHE A 161 12.55 12.57 -2.56
C PHE A 161 14.01 12.85 -2.89
N LEU A 162 14.34 14.08 -3.32
CA LEU A 162 15.72 14.51 -3.54
C LEU A 162 16.56 14.42 -2.26
N SER A 163 16.01 14.91 -1.14
CA SER A 163 16.66 14.82 0.18
C SER A 163 16.87 13.36 0.60
N SER A 164 15.88 12.50 0.37
CA SER A 164 15.99 11.07 0.62
C SER A 164 17.08 10.42 -0.23
N SER A 165 17.16 10.76 -1.52
CA SER A 165 18.20 10.26 -2.43
C SER A 165 19.60 10.67 -1.96
N TYR A 166 19.76 11.89 -1.46
CA TYR A 166 21.02 12.38 -0.90
C TYR A 166 21.42 11.61 0.38
N ILE A 167 20.46 11.35 1.28
CA ILE A 167 20.71 10.56 2.49
C ILE A 167 21.15 9.14 2.12
N ILE A 168 20.44 8.48 1.19
CA ILE A 168 20.78 7.12 0.71
C ILE A 168 22.17 7.10 0.09
N TYR A 169 22.53 8.12 -0.68
CA TYR A 169 23.88 8.24 -1.27
C TYR A 169 24.98 8.21 -0.21
N LYS A 170 24.78 8.86 0.95
CA LYS A 170 25.76 8.89 2.06
C LYS A 170 25.87 7.57 2.85
N VAL A 171 24.92 6.64 2.74
CA VAL A 171 25.01 5.34 3.42
C VAL A 171 26.22 4.55 2.90
N LYS A 172 27.10 4.10 3.79
CA LYS A 172 28.35 3.42 3.40
C LYS A 172 28.18 1.93 3.08
N THR A 173 27.12 1.30 3.62
CA THR A 173 26.88 -0.14 3.49
C THR A 173 26.13 -0.45 2.19
N ASP A 174 26.64 -1.37 1.39
CA ASP A 174 25.92 -1.93 0.24
C ASP A 174 25.87 -3.46 0.39
N LEU A 175 24.67 -4.01 0.39
CA LEU A 175 24.42 -5.43 0.52
C LEU A 175 24.01 -6.00 -0.83
N LYS A 176 24.75 -7.02 -1.30
CA LYS A 176 24.39 -7.80 -2.47
C LYS A 176 23.64 -9.05 -2.00
N PRO A 177 22.35 -9.21 -2.35
CA PRO A 177 21.64 -10.46 -2.06
C PRO A 177 22.24 -11.61 -2.86
N LEU A 178 22.07 -12.84 -2.37
CA LEU A 178 22.45 -14.04 -3.11
C LEU A 178 21.42 -14.28 -4.24
N PRO A 179 21.87 -14.84 -5.39
CA PRO A 179 20.95 -15.19 -6.47
C PRO A 179 19.96 -16.24 -5.98
N PRO A 180 18.67 -16.09 -6.30
CA PRO A 180 17.70 -17.11 -5.99
C PRO A 180 17.98 -18.37 -6.83
N LYS A 181 18.02 -19.53 -6.19
CA LYS A 181 17.97 -20.82 -6.88
C LYS A 181 16.50 -21.11 -7.21
N ILE A 182 16.18 -21.31 -8.48
CA ILE A 182 14.81 -21.59 -8.93
C ILE A 182 14.73 -23.05 -9.33
N ASP A 183 14.12 -23.87 -8.48
CA ASP A 183 13.68 -25.22 -8.84
C ASP A 183 12.15 -25.30 -8.74
N LEU A 184 11.48 -25.21 -9.89
CA LEU A 184 10.03 -25.17 -9.99
C LEU A 184 9.32 -26.46 -9.54
N LYS A 185 10.03 -27.57 -9.38
CA LYS A 185 9.49 -28.86 -8.94
C LYS A 185 9.53 -29.05 -7.43
N ASN A 186 10.12 -28.10 -6.69
CA ASN A 186 10.29 -28.16 -5.25
C ASN A 186 8.93 -27.99 -4.52
N GLU A 187 8.75 -28.67 -3.37
CA GLU A 187 7.57 -28.54 -2.50
C GLU A 187 7.31 -27.10 -2.05
N ASN A 188 8.34 -26.25 -1.96
CA ASN A 188 8.20 -24.83 -1.67
C ASN A 188 7.31 -24.11 -2.68
N PHE A 189 7.33 -24.49 -3.98
CA PHE A 189 6.43 -23.87 -4.97
C PHE A 189 4.96 -24.15 -4.69
N ARG A 190 4.62 -25.36 -4.19
CA ARG A 190 3.24 -25.64 -3.76
C ARG A 190 2.82 -24.72 -2.60
N THR A 191 3.73 -24.43 -1.67
CA THR A 191 3.46 -23.48 -0.58
C THR A 191 3.34 -22.06 -1.11
N ILE A 192 4.20 -21.66 -2.04
CA ILE A 192 4.14 -20.34 -2.70
C ILE A 192 2.79 -20.12 -3.40
N TYR A 193 2.28 -21.11 -4.14
CA TYR A 193 0.95 -21.02 -4.77
C TYR A 193 -0.17 -20.88 -3.72
N LYS A 194 -0.08 -21.60 -2.59
CA LYS A 194 -1.05 -21.46 -1.49
C LYS A 194 -1.02 -20.08 -0.84
N LEU A 195 0.11 -19.38 -0.85
CA LEU A 195 0.22 -18.00 -0.40
C LEU A 195 -0.26 -17.01 -1.46
N ALA A 196 0.07 -17.22 -2.72
CA ALA A 196 -0.27 -16.33 -3.83
C ALA A 196 -1.79 -16.23 -4.07
N ILE A 197 -2.54 -17.33 -3.93
CA ILE A 197 -3.99 -17.32 -4.20
C ILE A 197 -4.75 -16.39 -3.23
N PRO A 198 -4.61 -16.48 -1.90
CA PRO A 198 -5.23 -15.52 -0.99
C PRO A 198 -4.77 -14.09 -1.21
N ALA A 199 -3.46 -13.88 -1.46
CA ALA A 199 -2.92 -12.55 -1.78
C ALA A 199 -3.58 -11.95 -3.03
N GLY A 200 -3.76 -12.75 -4.07
CA GLY A 200 -4.48 -12.33 -5.28
C GLY A 200 -5.94 -11.98 -5.03
N LEU A 201 -6.64 -12.76 -4.20
CA LEU A 201 -8.03 -12.46 -3.81
C LEU A 201 -8.12 -11.13 -3.04
N ILE A 202 -7.23 -10.89 -2.07
CA ILE A 202 -7.16 -9.59 -1.37
C ILE A 202 -6.85 -8.47 -2.36
N GLY A 203 -5.86 -8.66 -3.26
CA GLY A 203 -5.50 -7.69 -4.29
C GLY A 203 -6.69 -7.35 -5.19
N ALA A 204 -7.42 -8.37 -5.67
CA ALA A 204 -8.62 -8.20 -6.48
C ALA A 204 -9.70 -7.38 -5.73
N GLY A 205 -10.03 -7.76 -4.51
CA GLY A 205 -10.98 -7.01 -3.69
C GLY A 205 -10.52 -5.57 -3.43
N ALA A 206 -9.24 -5.39 -3.11
CA ALA A 206 -8.66 -4.08 -2.84
C ALA A 206 -8.80 -3.11 -4.01
N GLY A 207 -8.61 -3.56 -5.24
CA GLY A 207 -8.72 -2.71 -6.43
C GLY A 207 -10.10 -2.10 -6.62
N PHE A 208 -11.17 -2.78 -6.23
CA PHE A 208 -12.52 -2.23 -6.34
C PHE A 208 -12.80 -1.05 -5.40
N LEU A 209 -12.14 -0.96 -4.23
CA LEU A 209 -12.54 -0.01 -3.20
C LEU A 209 -11.40 0.87 -2.69
N ILE A 210 -10.21 0.28 -2.40
CA ILE A 210 -9.19 0.94 -1.57
C ILE A 210 -8.69 2.26 -2.15
N PRO A 211 -8.37 2.37 -3.46
CA PRO A 211 -7.92 3.63 -4.05
C PRO A 211 -8.97 4.74 -4.03
N TYR A 212 -10.24 4.37 -3.81
CA TYR A 212 -11.38 5.28 -3.88
C TYR A 212 -11.93 5.68 -2.52
N PHE A 213 -11.36 5.22 -1.41
CA PHE A 213 -11.80 5.64 -0.08
C PHE A 213 -11.83 7.17 0.11
N PRO A 214 -10.85 7.96 -0.37
CA PRO A 214 -10.96 9.41 -0.26
C PRO A 214 -12.20 9.99 -0.92
N LEU A 215 -12.64 9.40 -2.05
CA LEU A 215 -13.86 9.80 -2.75
C LEU A 215 -15.14 9.37 -2.02
N GLN A 216 -15.12 8.23 -1.31
CA GLN A 216 -16.26 7.83 -0.47
C GLN A 216 -16.57 8.90 0.57
N PHE A 217 -15.57 9.43 1.25
CA PHE A 217 -15.73 10.55 2.18
C PHE A 217 -16.18 11.83 1.48
N LYS A 218 -15.59 12.15 0.32
CA LYS A 218 -15.93 13.35 -0.43
C LYS A 218 -17.33 13.33 -0.98
N TYR A 219 -17.72 12.25 -1.64
CA TYR A 219 -19.04 12.18 -2.32
C TYR A 219 -20.17 11.89 -1.36
N ARG A 220 -19.93 11.15 -0.29
CA ARG A 220 -20.95 10.76 0.67
C ARG A 220 -21.28 11.88 1.67
N PHE A 221 -20.24 12.57 2.15
CA PHE A 221 -20.36 13.54 3.24
C PHE A 221 -19.93 14.96 2.85
N ASN A 222 -19.51 15.17 1.61
CA ASN A 222 -18.99 16.45 1.10
C ASN A 222 -17.90 17.08 1.98
N LEU A 223 -17.04 16.25 2.58
CA LEU A 223 -15.97 16.72 3.47
C LEU A 223 -14.89 17.49 2.70
N SER A 224 -14.24 18.43 3.38
CA SER A 224 -13.05 19.11 2.84
C SER A 224 -11.86 18.12 2.72
N ILE A 225 -10.93 18.43 1.84
CA ILE A 225 -9.75 17.59 1.63
C ILE A 225 -8.93 17.49 2.91
N THR A 226 -8.85 18.58 3.70
CA THR A 226 -8.18 18.59 5.00
C THR A 226 -8.80 17.60 5.97
N VAL A 227 -10.12 17.59 6.13
CA VAL A 227 -10.80 16.65 7.06
C VAL A 227 -10.54 15.22 6.63
N ILE A 228 -10.63 14.92 5.33
CA ILE A 228 -10.32 13.58 4.81
C ILE A 228 -8.85 13.22 5.09
N SER A 229 -7.91 14.14 4.85
CA SER A 229 -6.49 13.88 5.10
C SER A 229 -6.18 13.66 6.58
N VAL A 230 -6.87 14.36 7.49
CA VAL A 230 -6.75 14.16 8.94
C VAL A 230 -7.25 12.76 9.34
N ILE A 231 -8.41 12.32 8.84
CA ILE A 231 -8.93 10.96 9.10
C ILE A 231 -7.92 9.90 8.66
N PHE A 232 -7.38 10.04 7.45
CA PHE A 232 -6.40 9.11 6.90
C PHE A 232 -5.06 9.15 7.66
N SER A 233 -4.62 10.33 8.06
CA SER A 233 -3.38 10.48 8.83
C SER A 233 -3.51 9.85 10.22
N ILE A 234 -4.60 10.12 10.94
CA ILE A 234 -4.88 9.47 12.23
C ILE A 234 -4.88 7.94 12.07
N THR A 235 -5.48 7.43 10.99
CA THR A 235 -5.49 6.00 10.70
C THR A 235 -4.06 5.46 10.52
N ASN A 236 -3.18 6.16 9.80
CA ASN A 236 -1.76 5.79 9.66
C ASN A 236 -1.03 5.79 11.01
N LEU A 237 -1.34 6.74 11.89
CA LEU A 237 -0.78 6.79 13.23
C LEU A 237 -1.19 5.58 14.06
N PHE A 238 -2.48 5.21 14.06
CA PHE A 238 -2.96 4.01 14.74
C PHE A 238 -2.36 2.73 14.16
N MET A 239 -2.18 2.65 12.83
CA MET A 239 -1.46 1.52 12.21
C MET A 239 -0.03 1.40 12.71
N ALA A 240 0.69 2.53 12.86
CA ALA A 240 2.06 2.53 13.38
C ALA A 240 2.14 1.89 14.77
N PHE A 241 1.31 2.34 15.70
CA PHE A 241 1.32 1.83 17.07
C PHE A 241 0.82 0.39 17.16
N LEU A 242 -0.28 0.07 16.49
CA LEU A 242 -0.83 -1.29 16.54
C LEU A 242 0.14 -2.32 15.94
N ALA A 243 0.88 -1.97 14.89
CA ALA A 243 1.88 -2.86 14.31
C ALA A 243 3.00 -3.27 15.29
N LEU A 244 3.36 -2.39 16.22
CA LEU A 244 4.30 -2.71 17.30
C LEU A 244 3.71 -3.70 18.33
N TYR A 245 2.38 -3.70 18.47
CA TYR A 245 1.67 -4.60 19.40
C TYR A 245 1.35 -5.97 18.81
N MET A 246 1.39 -6.10 17.48
CA MET A 246 1.01 -7.34 16.79
C MET A 246 1.84 -8.56 17.18
N PRO A 247 3.18 -8.48 17.41
CA PRO A 247 3.95 -9.63 17.88
C PRO A 247 3.47 -10.18 19.23
N GLU A 248 2.95 -9.33 20.13
CA GLU A 248 2.40 -9.77 21.40
C GLU A 248 1.05 -10.50 21.23
N ILE A 249 0.21 -10.03 20.30
CA ILE A 249 -1.06 -10.69 19.95
C ILE A 249 -0.77 -12.05 19.30
N GLU A 250 0.21 -12.10 18.42
CA GLU A 250 0.70 -13.34 17.78
C GLU A 250 1.13 -14.35 18.84
N ARG A 251 1.94 -13.93 19.79
CA ARG A 251 2.42 -14.81 20.88
C ARG A 251 1.28 -15.42 21.71
N LYS A 252 0.18 -14.68 21.90
CA LYS A 252 -0.98 -15.14 22.71
C LYS A 252 -1.96 -16.01 21.94
N ARG A 253 -2.15 -15.80 20.65
CA ARG A 253 -3.22 -16.39 19.84
C ARG A 253 -2.72 -17.31 18.73
N GLY A 254 -1.42 -17.30 18.44
CA GLY A 254 -0.80 -17.92 17.27
C GLY A 254 -0.96 -17.09 16.01
N SER A 255 -0.04 -17.27 15.06
CA SER A 255 0.05 -16.47 13.83
C SER A 255 -1.20 -16.57 12.97
N LEU A 256 -1.64 -17.80 12.64
CA LEU A 256 -2.79 -18.04 11.75
C LEU A 256 -4.09 -17.42 12.27
N ARG A 257 -4.39 -17.62 13.57
CA ARG A 257 -5.61 -17.09 14.19
C ARG A 257 -5.59 -15.57 14.25
N SER A 258 -4.43 -14.98 14.50
CA SER A 258 -4.25 -13.52 14.53
C SER A 258 -4.47 -12.92 13.15
N ILE A 259 -3.92 -13.50 12.09
CA ILE A 259 -4.08 -13.06 10.70
C ILE A 259 -5.56 -13.11 10.30
N ILE A 260 -6.18 -14.27 10.43
CA ILE A 260 -7.58 -14.47 10.03
C ILE A 260 -8.52 -13.61 10.86
N GLY A 261 -8.32 -13.54 12.17
CA GLY A 261 -9.13 -12.70 13.06
C GLY A 261 -9.06 -11.23 12.66
N SER A 262 -7.86 -10.73 12.31
CA SER A 262 -7.69 -9.36 11.81
C SER A 262 -8.40 -9.12 10.48
N TRP A 263 -8.29 -10.05 9.52
CA TRP A 263 -8.96 -9.94 8.23
C TRP A 263 -10.48 -10.00 8.35
N LEU A 264 -11.02 -10.90 9.16
CA LEU A 264 -12.46 -11.00 9.41
C LEU A 264 -12.99 -9.73 10.10
N THR A 265 -12.31 -9.24 11.12
CA THR A 265 -12.68 -7.99 11.80
C THR A 265 -12.68 -6.82 10.81
N ALA A 266 -11.60 -6.65 10.03
CA ALA A 266 -11.51 -5.59 9.03
C ALA A 266 -12.64 -5.66 8.00
N THR A 267 -12.94 -6.86 7.50
CA THR A 267 -13.99 -7.07 6.49
C THR A 267 -15.38 -6.82 7.06
N SER A 268 -15.65 -7.23 8.31
CA SER A 268 -16.94 -6.97 8.96
C SER A 268 -17.21 -5.48 9.13
N PHE A 269 -16.22 -4.71 9.61
CA PHE A 269 -16.36 -3.26 9.70
C PHE A 269 -16.50 -2.60 8.32
N MET A 270 -15.83 -3.13 7.29
CA MET A 270 -15.99 -2.65 5.91
C MET A 270 -17.41 -2.83 5.39
N VAL A 271 -18.08 -3.97 5.68
CA VAL A 271 -19.48 -4.22 5.30
C VAL A 271 -20.46 -3.29 6.03
N LEU A 272 -20.14 -2.88 7.26
CA LEU A 272 -20.96 -1.95 8.04
C LEU A 272 -20.89 -0.50 7.52
N MET A 273 -19.82 -0.10 6.81
CA MET A 273 -19.63 1.26 6.33
C MET A 273 -20.78 1.75 5.41
N PRO A 274 -21.24 1.01 4.40
CA PRO A 274 -22.38 1.41 3.58
C PRO A 274 -23.66 1.68 4.38
N ILE A 275 -23.88 0.90 5.46
CA ILE A 275 -25.07 1.03 6.32
C ILE A 275 -25.09 2.39 7.03
N VAL A 276 -23.92 2.88 7.44
CA VAL A 276 -23.81 4.23 8.05
C VAL A 276 -24.28 5.33 7.09
N GLY A 277 -24.12 5.12 5.78
CA GLY A 277 -24.59 6.07 4.77
C GLY A 277 -26.12 6.32 4.79
N PHE A 278 -26.91 5.40 5.35
CA PHE A 278 -28.35 5.61 5.53
C PHE A 278 -28.69 6.52 6.72
N LEU A 279 -27.73 6.82 7.62
CA LEU A 279 -27.94 7.76 8.73
C LEU A 279 -27.86 9.24 8.29
N GLY A 280 -27.69 9.50 6.97
CA GLY A 280 -27.56 10.86 6.42
C GLY A 280 -26.14 11.42 6.54
N ASN A 281 -26.03 12.77 6.47
CA ASN A 281 -24.73 13.46 6.41
C ASN A 281 -24.35 14.16 7.73
N GLY A 282 -25.04 13.84 8.81
CA GLY A 282 -24.79 14.43 10.12
C GLY A 282 -23.43 14.00 10.73
N ILE A 283 -23.01 14.73 11.77
CA ILE A 283 -21.72 14.48 12.45
C ILE A 283 -21.61 13.04 12.97
N LEU A 284 -22.72 12.45 13.42
CA LEU A 284 -22.78 11.07 13.88
C LEU A 284 -22.41 10.07 12.76
N ALA A 285 -22.99 10.25 11.56
CA ALA A 285 -22.72 9.41 10.41
C ALA A 285 -21.23 9.52 9.98
N VAL A 286 -20.70 10.75 9.90
CA VAL A 286 -19.30 11.00 9.59
C VAL A 286 -18.38 10.33 10.61
N SER A 287 -18.68 10.47 11.91
CA SER A 287 -17.88 9.90 12.99
C SER A 287 -17.88 8.37 12.97
N LEU A 288 -19.06 7.74 12.79
CA LEU A 288 -19.18 6.29 12.70
C LEU A 288 -18.49 5.73 11.45
N PHE A 289 -18.67 6.37 10.30
CA PHE A 289 -18.00 5.96 9.06
C PHE A 289 -16.49 6.07 9.18
N SER A 290 -15.98 7.15 9.80
CA SER A 290 -14.55 7.34 10.07
C SER A 290 -14.01 6.31 11.06
N ALA A 291 -14.76 6.00 12.12
CA ALA A 291 -14.38 4.97 13.09
C ALA A 291 -14.32 3.58 12.43
N PHE A 292 -15.32 3.21 11.60
CA PHE A 292 -15.31 1.94 10.88
C PHE A 292 -14.18 1.88 9.86
N TYR A 293 -13.91 2.97 9.13
CA TYR A 293 -12.75 3.09 8.26
C TYR A 293 -11.44 2.88 9.00
N LEU A 294 -11.27 3.52 10.17
CA LEU A 294 -10.09 3.39 11.02
C LEU A 294 -9.92 1.95 11.47
N ILE A 295 -10.93 1.34 12.11
CA ILE A 295 -10.86 -0.04 12.60
C ILE A 295 -10.54 -1.00 11.45
N ARG A 296 -11.27 -0.90 10.33
CA ARG A 296 -11.04 -1.71 9.14
C ARG A 296 -9.62 -1.60 8.62
N THR A 297 -9.12 -0.38 8.49
CA THR A 297 -7.82 -0.14 7.86
C THR A 297 -6.68 -0.52 8.80
N VAL A 298 -6.79 -0.18 10.07
CA VAL A 298 -5.78 -0.50 11.08
C VAL A 298 -5.66 -2.01 11.27
N THR A 299 -6.78 -2.72 11.45
CA THR A 299 -6.75 -4.17 11.68
C THR A 299 -6.24 -4.94 10.46
N MET A 300 -6.62 -4.51 9.23
CA MET A 300 -6.18 -5.17 8.00
C MET A 300 -4.68 -5.01 7.73
N ASN A 301 -4.10 -3.86 8.08
CA ASN A 301 -2.74 -3.54 7.68
C ASN A 301 -1.71 -3.72 8.81
N ALA A 302 -2.07 -3.48 10.07
CA ALA A 302 -1.15 -3.64 11.19
C ALA A 302 -0.72 -5.09 11.42
N ILE A 303 -1.47 -6.08 10.91
CA ILE A 303 -1.11 -7.50 10.97
C ILE A 303 0.00 -7.89 10.00
N SER A 304 0.35 -7.04 9.02
CA SER A 304 1.31 -7.35 7.95
C SER A 304 2.68 -7.85 8.43
N PRO A 305 3.28 -7.35 9.52
CA PRO A 305 4.54 -7.90 10.03
C PRO A 305 4.43 -9.35 10.48
N VAL A 306 3.33 -9.70 11.16
CA VAL A 306 3.05 -11.08 11.60
C VAL A 306 2.78 -11.98 10.41
N GLN A 307 1.97 -11.50 9.45
CA GLN A 307 1.70 -12.23 8.21
C GLN A 307 3.00 -12.54 7.47
N SER A 308 3.83 -11.53 7.20
CA SER A 308 5.12 -11.72 6.51
C SER A 308 6.04 -12.67 7.26
N SER A 309 6.10 -12.58 8.60
CA SER A 309 6.92 -13.50 9.41
C SER A 309 6.43 -14.94 9.30
N PHE A 310 5.12 -15.16 9.42
CA PHE A 310 4.49 -16.48 9.31
C PHE A 310 4.70 -17.06 7.91
N GLU A 311 4.44 -16.33 6.85
CA GLU A 311 4.59 -16.80 5.46
C GLU A 311 6.02 -17.17 5.12
N LEU A 312 7.00 -16.37 5.59
CA LEU A 312 8.41 -16.67 5.42
C LEU A 312 8.86 -17.89 6.25
N SER A 313 8.19 -18.20 7.37
CA SER A 313 8.47 -19.40 8.17
C SER A 313 8.09 -20.71 7.48
N LEU A 314 7.13 -20.63 6.54
CA LEU A 314 6.65 -21.78 5.76
C LEU A 314 7.59 -22.16 4.60
N LEU A 315 8.60 -21.36 4.32
CA LEU A 315 9.49 -21.51 3.17
C LEU A 315 10.94 -21.70 3.63
N ASN A 316 11.67 -22.55 2.91
CA ASN A 316 13.11 -22.67 3.08
C ASN A 316 13.80 -21.35 2.72
N ASP A 317 14.97 -21.06 3.33
CA ASP A 317 15.66 -19.78 3.19
C ASP A 317 15.94 -19.37 1.74
N GLU A 318 16.21 -20.33 0.86
CA GLU A 318 16.47 -20.12 -0.57
C GLU A 318 15.21 -19.63 -1.31
N TYR A 319 13.99 -19.98 -0.83
CA TYR A 319 12.72 -19.68 -1.48
C TYR A 319 11.98 -18.47 -0.88
N LYS A 320 12.43 -17.95 0.26
CA LYS A 320 11.74 -16.81 0.95
C LYS A 320 11.62 -15.58 0.07
N SER A 321 12.69 -15.23 -0.64
CA SER A 321 12.67 -14.06 -1.53
C SER A 321 11.75 -14.25 -2.74
N ILE A 322 11.74 -15.45 -3.31
CA ILE A 322 10.86 -15.78 -4.45
C ILE A 322 9.39 -15.79 -3.99
N GLY A 323 9.12 -16.43 -2.84
CA GLY A 323 7.77 -16.52 -2.29
C GLY A 323 7.15 -15.16 -2.05
N SER A 324 7.84 -14.27 -1.34
CA SER A 324 7.36 -12.90 -1.10
C SER A 324 7.23 -12.07 -2.39
N SER A 325 8.09 -12.32 -3.39
CA SER A 325 7.98 -11.65 -4.69
C SER A 325 6.75 -12.11 -5.46
N ILE A 326 6.47 -13.42 -5.53
CA ILE A 326 5.29 -13.97 -6.22
C ILE A 326 4.00 -13.50 -5.55
N GLU A 327 3.95 -13.50 -4.22
CA GLU A 327 2.83 -12.97 -3.46
C GLU A 327 2.56 -11.49 -3.79
N THR A 328 3.60 -10.66 -3.73
CA THR A 328 3.53 -9.23 -4.06
C THR A 328 3.11 -9.02 -5.51
N LEU A 329 3.67 -9.77 -6.45
CA LEU A 329 3.30 -9.73 -7.87
C LEU A 329 1.82 -10.07 -8.06
N THR A 330 1.35 -11.16 -7.44
CA THR A 330 -0.03 -11.62 -7.58
C THR A 330 -1.01 -10.60 -7.01
N TRP A 331 -0.71 -10.06 -5.81
CA TRP A 331 -1.52 -9.01 -5.21
C TRP A 331 -1.62 -7.77 -6.12
N ASN A 332 -0.48 -7.25 -6.60
CA ASN A 332 -0.45 -6.05 -7.45
C ASN A 332 -1.09 -6.28 -8.82
N ALA A 333 -0.89 -7.46 -9.44
CA ALA A 333 -1.49 -7.80 -10.72
C ALA A 333 -3.02 -7.82 -10.62
N MET A 334 -3.55 -8.51 -9.60
CA MET A 334 -5.00 -8.59 -9.37
C MET A 334 -5.61 -7.25 -8.98
N ASN A 335 -4.91 -6.45 -8.17
CA ASN A 335 -5.33 -5.09 -7.84
C ASN A 335 -5.39 -4.21 -9.09
N SER A 336 -4.37 -4.27 -9.95
CA SER A 336 -4.29 -3.48 -11.19
C SER A 336 -5.37 -3.85 -12.20
N LEU A 337 -5.75 -5.13 -12.26
CA LEU A 337 -6.87 -5.58 -13.09
C LEU A 337 -8.21 -5.00 -12.61
N THR A 338 -8.43 -4.98 -11.31
CA THR A 338 -9.76 -4.66 -10.74
C THR A 338 -9.95 -3.18 -10.44
N VAL A 339 -8.89 -2.38 -10.33
CA VAL A 339 -8.99 -0.95 -10.02
C VAL A 339 -9.80 -0.17 -11.05
N ILE A 340 -9.73 -0.50 -12.33
CA ILE A 340 -10.54 0.14 -13.38
C ILE A 340 -12.02 -0.15 -13.17
N PHE A 341 -12.37 -1.38 -12.83
CA PHE A 341 -13.76 -1.77 -12.53
C PHE A 341 -14.27 -1.07 -11.27
N GLY A 342 -13.41 -0.87 -10.26
CA GLY A 342 -13.71 -0.05 -9.09
C GLY A 342 -14.08 1.40 -9.47
N ALA A 343 -13.33 2.00 -10.40
CA ALA A 343 -13.62 3.35 -10.91
C ALA A 343 -14.95 3.44 -11.66
N LEU A 344 -15.32 2.41 -12.40
CA LEU A 344 -16.62 2.35 -13.08
C LEU A 344 -17.76 2.17 -12.08
N LEU A 345 -17.58 1.25 -11.12
CA LEU A 345 -18.61 0.97 -10.12
C LEU A 345 -18.92 2.15 -9.21
N ILE A 346 -17.92 2.93 -8.80
CA ILE A 346 -18.14 4.07 -7.89
C ILE A 346 -18.95 5.18 -8.55
N LYS A 347 -18.97 5.25 -9.87
CA LYS A 347 -19.85 6.17 -10.61
C LYS A 347 -21.32 5.76 -10.52
N GLU A 348 -21.60 4.47 -10.53
CA GLU A 348 -22.95 3.92 -10.50
C GLU A 348 -23.46 3.75 -9.07
N SER A 349 -22.59 3.32 -8.16
CA SER A 349 -22.96 3.05 -6.78
C SER A 349 -21.80 3.26 -5.82
N LEU A 350 -21.99 4.12 -4.82
CA LEU A 350 -21.03 4.29 -3.73
C LEU A 350 -20.96 3.04 -2.80
N ASN A 351 -21.97 2.18 -2.82
CA ASN A 351 -22.06 1.01 -1.92
C ASN A 351 -21.53 -0.28 -2.53
N ALA A 352 -21.73 -0.52 -3.83
CA ALA A 352 -21.37 -1.77 -4.49
C ALA A 352 -19.88 -2.16 -4.30
N PRO A 353 -18.90 -1.24 -4.40
CA PRO A 353 -17.49 -1.57 -4.19
C PRO A 353 -17.20 -2.19 -2.82
N PHE A 354 -17.92 -1.81 -1.76
CA PHE A 354 -17.72 -2.36 -0.42
C PHE A 354 -18.06 -3.85 -0.35
N PHE A 355 -19.22 -4.24 -0.90
CA PHE A 355 -19.69 -5.62 -0.85
C PHE A 355 -18.84 -6.54 -1.73
N ILE A 356 -18.43 -6.05 -2.92
CA ILE A 356 -17.54 -6.83 -3.79
C ILE A 356 -16.18 -7.03 -3.14
N CYS A 357 -15.58 -5.97 -2.58
CA CYS A 357 -14.33 -6.05 -1.85
C CYS A 357 -14.43 -7.04 -0.67
N ALA A 358 -15.53 -6.97 0.10
CA ALA A 358 -15.78 -7.85 1.22
C ALA A 358 -15.90 -9.32 0.80
N ALA A 359 -16.58 -9.62 -0.30
CA ALA A 359 -16.70 -10.97 -0.82
C ALA A 359 -15.32 -11.58 -1.14
N PHE A 360 -14.43 -10.83 -1.80
CA PHE A 360 -13.07 -11.26 -2.07
C PHE A 360 -12.26 -11.46 -0.80
N TYR A 361 -12.40 -10.58 0.20
CA TYR A 361 -11.65 -10.68 1.46
C TYR A 361 -12.12 -11.86 2.31
N TYR A 362 -13.43 -12.10 2.39
CA TYR A 362 -13.96 -13.32 3.07
C TYR A 362 -13.51 -14.59 2.34
N ALA A 363 -13.56 -14.62 1.01
CA ALA A 363 -13.06 -15.75 0.22
C ALA A 363 -11.58 -15.99 0.50
N SER A 364 -10.77 -14.93 0.54
CA SER A 364 -9.35 -15.03 0.88
C SER A 364 -9.12 -15.61 2.27
N ALA A 365 -9.85 -15.12 3.29
CA ALA A 365 -9.74 -15.62 4.66
C ALA A 365 -10.09 -17.12 4.75
N ILE A 366 -11.14 -17.55 4.06
CA ILE A 366 -11.56 -18.98 4.03
C ILE A 366 -10.49 -19.84 3.34
N VAL A 367 -9.96 -19.39 2.20
CA VAL A 367 -8.94 -20.13 1.45
C VAL A 367 -7.63 -20.20 2.25
N TYR A 368 -7.21 -19.10 2.87
CA TYR A 368 -6.02 -19.05 3.72
C TYR A 368 -6.15 -20.00 4.91
N TYR A 369 -7.30 -20.00 5.59
CA TYR A 369 -7.56 -20.93 6.67
C TYR A 369 -7.49 -22.39 6.22
N LYS A 370 -8.15 -22.74 5.11
CA LYS A 370 -8.12 -24.11 4.57
C LYS A 370 -6.71 -24.58 4.22
N PHE A 371 -5.86 -23.71 3.70
CA PHE A 371 -4.50 -24.08 3.31
C PHE A 371 -3.57 -24.27 4.50
N PHE A 372 -3.73 -23.49 5.58
CA PHE A 372 -2.76 -23.43 6.68
C PHE A 372 -3.30 -23.92 8.04
N SER A 373 -4.56 -24.33 8.16
CA SER A 373 -5.15 -24.85 9.41
C SER A 373 -4.41 -26.05 10.01
N ASN A 374 -3.83 -26.91 9.17
CA ASN A 374 -3.08 -28.08 9.63
C ASN A 374 -1.65 -27.73 10.12
N VAL A 375 -1.10 -26.61 9.70
CA VAL A 375 0.22 -26.12 10.15
C VAL A 375 0.11 -25.58 11.57
N SER A 376 -0.94 -24.82 11.86
CA SER A 376 -1.21 -24.22 13.19
C SER A 376 -1.57 -25.25 14.28
N LYS A 377 -1.84 -26.51 13.95
CA LYS A 377 -2.06 -27.57 14.94
C LYS A 377 -0.77 -28.21 15.44
N LYS A 378 0.36 -27.88 14.80
CA LYS A 378 1.69 -28.41 15.15
C LYS A 378 2.55 -27.40 15.93
N GLU A 379 2.10 -26.13 16.02
CA GLU A 379 2.63 -25.09 16.91
C GLU A 379 1.93 -25.17 18.29
#